data_b9396b18c44cac438340f0a518437ad3
#
_entry.id   b9396b18c44cac438340f0a518437ad3
#
_cell.length_a   1.000
_cell.length_b   1.000
_cell.length_c   1.000
_cell.angle_alpha   90.00
_cell.angle_beta   90.00
_cell.angle_gamma   90.00
#
_symmetry.space_group_name_H-M   'P 1'
#
loop_
_entity.id
_entity.type
_entity.pdbx_description
1 polymer ?
#
loop_
_entity_poly.entity_id
_entity_poly.type
_entity_poly.pdbx_seq_one_letter_code
_entity_poly.pdbx_strand_id
1 'polypeptide(L)'
;MNAKTLPFDDSIEAETWHVPLFIRGRLTLQRVLSGMGGWKLDPKDVPLIIRLVENPKYDIGLFAGNVSLFSHDCIHVLLGRGLLTKDEAFVIGFTMGSTKKMFRWRKNLFMFCAKYLYPECYRFGEEERLVFNIALEAGKRCSADLSKFDFKKYKNYSLDGLRSKLKIDKNFLRHCYEFEKKCFPKSVESQRLI
;
A
#
# COMPACT_ATOMS: atom_id res chain seq x y z
N MET A 1 3.23 1.37 -34.21
CA MET A 1 2.78 0.51 -33.12
C MET A 1 1.93 1.33 -32.20
N ASN A 2 0.60 1.16 -32.30
CA ASN A 2 -0.36 1.91 -31.49
C ASN A 2 -0.17 1.56 -30.01
N ALA A 3 0.19 2.55 -29.21
CA ALA A 3 0.10 2.46 -27.77
C ALA A 3 -1.39 2.27 -27.42
N LYS A 4 -1.82 1.03 -27.22
CA LYS A 4 -3.13 0.76 -26.64
C LYS A 4 -3.18 1.53 -25.34
N THR A 5 -4.02 2.55 -25.29
CA THR A 5 -4.45 3.21 -24.06
C THR A 5 -4.83 2.12 -23.06
N LEU A 6 -4.28 2.19 -21.86
CA LEU A 6 -4.75 1.38 -20.75
C LEU A 6 -6.25 1.66 -20.58
N PRO A 7 -7.07 0.66 -20.32
CA PRO A 7 -8.46 0.88 -19.95
C PRO A 7 -8.52 1.43 -18.52
N PHE A 8 -8.04 2.63 -18.34
CA PHE A 8 -8.32 3.43 -17.17
C PHE A 8 -9.40 4.41 -17.61
N ASP A 9 -10.60 3.90 -17.58
CA ASP A 9 -11.79 4.71 -17.68
C ASP A 9 -11.92 5.52 -16.40
N ASP A 10 -12.16 6.82 -16.53
CA ASP A 10 -12.38 7.72 -15.39
C ASP A 10 -13.65 7.35 -14.58
N SER A 11 -14.43 6.38 -15.08
CA SER A 11 -15.62 5.80 -14.43
C SER A 11 -15.30 4.59 -13.51
N ILE A 12 -14.04 4.15 -13.43
CA ILE A 12 -13.68 3.04 -12.53
C ILE A 12 -13.80 3.52 -11.09
N GLU A 13 -14.73 2.95 -10.35
CA GLU A 13 -14.90 3.22 -8.93
C GLU A 13 -13.63 2.85 -8.15
N ALA A 14 -13.30 3.61 -7.08
CA ALA A 14 -12.12 3.39 -6.24
C ALA A 14 -11.99 1.93 -5.79
N GLU A 15 -13.13 1.28 -5.57
CA GLU A 15 -13.24 -0.12 -5.17
C GLU A 15 -12.66 -1.11 -6.20
N THR A 16 -12.68 -0.77 -7.48
CA THR A 16 -12.21 -1.66 -8.55
C THR A 16 -10.78 -1.36 -8.97
N TRP A 17 -10.22 -0.18 -8.60
CA TRP A 17 -8.87 0.18 -9.00
C TRP A 17 -7.83 -0.72 -8.31
N HIS A 18 -6.99 -1.33 -9.11
CA HIS A 18 -5.75 -1.95 -8.64
C HIS A 18 -4.78 -2.19 -9.80
N VAL A 19 -3.51 -2.33 -9.50
CA VAL A 19 -2.47 -2.68 -10.48
C VAL A 19 -1.92 -4.05 -10.11
N PRO A 20 -2.29 -5.12 -10.85
CA PRO A 20 -1.79 -6.46 -10.54
C PRO A 20 -0.26 -6.52 -10.48
N LEU A 21 0.28 -7.25 -9.52
CA LEU A 21 1.71 -7.33 -9.22
C LEU A 21 2.58 -7.67 -10.45
N PHE A 22 2.07 -8.53 -11.34
CA PHE A 22 2.80 -9.03 -12.51
C PHE A 22 2.50 -8.28 -13.80
N ILE A 23 1.54 -7.34 -13.80
CA ILE A 23 1.23 -6.57 -14.99
C ILE A 23 2.28 -5.48 -15.20
N ARG A 24 2.86 -5.50 -16.42
CA ARG A 24 3.60 -4.38 -17.00
C ARG A 24 4.75 -3.80 -16.16
N GLY A 25 5.61 -4.63 -15.60
CA GLY A 25 6.79 -4.21 -14.84
C GLY A 25 7.71 -3.21 -15.57
N ARG A 26 7.58 -3.09 -16.92
CA ARG A 26 8.31 -2.10 -17.74
C ARG A 26 7.70 -0.69 -17.70
N LEU A 27 6.46 -0.53 -17.24
CA LEU A 27 5.85 0.80 -17.12
C LEU A 27 6.56 1.59 -16.03
N THR A 28 6.65 2.90 -16.24
CA THR A 28 7.20 3.81 -15.23
C THR A 28 6.18 4.03 -14.10
N LEU A 29 6.71 4.30 -12.90
CA LEU A 29 5.89 4.63 -11.74
C LEU A 29 4.93 5.79 -12.05
N GLN A 30 5.41 6.85 -12.70
CA GLN A 30 4.56 8.00 -13.06
C GLN A 30 3.43 7.61 -14.00
N ARG A 31 3.68 6.74 -14.99
CA ARG A 31 2.65 6.32 -15.94
C ARG A 31 1.53 5.55 -15.26
N VAL A 32 1.86 4.72 -14.29
CA VAL A 32 0.86 3.95 -13.53
C VAL A 32 0.09 4.85 -12.57
N LEU A 33 0.78 5.75 -11.86
CA LEU A 33 0.13 6.74 -10.99
C LEU A 33 -0.82 7.69 -11.74
N SER A 34 -0.49 8.06 -12.98
CA SER A 34 -1.40 8.89 -13.79
C SER A 34 -2.69 8.18 -14.15
N GLY A 35 -2.71 6.84 -14.13
CA GLY A 35 -3.90 6.03 -14.32
C GLY A 35 -4.76 5.85 -13.05
N MET A 36 -4.29 6.34 -11.90
CA MET A 36 -5.13 6.40 -10.68
C MET A 36 -6.23 7.47 -10.76
N GLY A 37 -6.25 8.28 -11.83
CA GLY A 37 -7.33 9.21 -12.13
C GLY A 37 -7.66 10.22 -11.03
N GLY A 38 -8.92 10.58 -10.89
CA GLY A 38 -9.46 11.53 -9.92
C GLY A 38 -9.51 11.06 -8.46
N TRP A 39 -9.01 9.87 -8.14
CA TRP A 39 -9.00 9.27 -6.78
C TRP A 39 -8.01 9.91 -5.81
N LYS A 40 -7.53 11.08 -6.12
CA LYS A 40 -6.80 11.88 -5.14
C LYS A 40 -7.81 12.34 -4.10
N LEU A 41 -7.91 11.60 -3.00
CA LEU A 41 -8.57 12.10 -1.80
C LEU A 41 -8.02 13.50 -1.52
N ASP A 42 -8.89 14.50 -1.47
CA ASP A 42 -8.48 15.80 -0.93
C ASP A 42 -8.00 15.51 0.52
N PRO A 43 -6.82 16.00 0.91
CA PRO A 43 -6.37 15.85 2.29
C PRO A 43 -7.40 16.25 3.35
N LYS A 44 -8.41 17.05 2.96
CA LYS A 44 -9.51 17.44 3.84
C LYS A 44 -10.51 16.31 4.09
N ASP A 45 -10.66 15.39 3.15
CA ASP A 45 -11.60 14.26 3.22
C ASP A 45 -11.04 13.08 4.02
N VAL A 46 -9.73 13.08 4.27
CA VAL A 46 -9.11 12.06 5.13
C VAL A 46 -9.43 12.36 6.60
N PRO A 47 -10.05 11.44 7.34
CA PRO A 47 -10.37 11.63 8.76
C PRO A 47 -9.16 12.07 9.59
N LEU A 48 -9.37 13.00 10.52
CA LEU A 48 -8.29 13.58 11.33
C LEU A 48 -7.43 12.53 12.01
N ILE A 49 -8.04 11.45 12.53
CA ILE A 49 -7.31 10.36 13.19
C ILE A 49 -6.36 9.64 12.25
N ILE A 50 -6.78 9.36 11.02
CA ILE A 50 -5.93 8.75 10.00
C ILE A 50 -4.78 9.68 9.65
N ARG A 51 -5.06 10.97 9.49
CA ARG A 51 -4.02 11.99 9.23
C ARG A 51 -2.99 12.10 10.35
N LEU A 52 -3.43 11.98 11.60
CA LEU A 52 -2.52 12.00 12.77
C LEU A 52 -1.66 10.75 12.86
N VAL A 53 -2.22 9.60 12.49
CA VAL A 53 -1.53 8.30 12.59
C VAL A 53 -0.59 8.06 11.42
N GLU A 54 -0.97 8.50 10.21
CA GLU A 54 -0.30 8.11 8.97
C GLU A 54 0.44 9.27 8.27
N ASN A 55 0.18 10.53 8.60
CA ASN A 55 0.76 11.66 7.91
C ASN A 55 2.00 12.20 8.63
N PRO A 56 3.17 12.28 7.94
CA PRO A 56 4.42 12.79 8.53
C PRO A 56 4.34 14.22 9.05
N LYS A 57 3.44 15.06 8.50
CA LYS A 57 3.26 16.46 8.92
C LYS A 57 2.74 16.57 10.35
N TYR A 58 2.01 15.56 10.81
CA TYR A 58 1.44 15.48 12.15
C TYR A 58 2.17 14.43 13.01
N ASP A 59 3.33 13.96 12.55
CA ASP A 59 4.09 12.94 13.26
C ASP A 59 4.64 13.49 14.58
N ILE A 60 4.07 12.98 15.65
CA ILE A 60 4.54 13.22 17.02
C ILE A 60 5.56 12.15 17.46
N GLY A 61 6.13 11.41 16.50
CA GLY A 61 7.13 10.35 16.76
C GLY A 61 6.57 9.05 17.33
N LEU A 62 5.26 8.92 17.46
CA LEU A 62 4.61 7.73 18.00
C LEU A 62 4.47 6.60 16.98
N PHE A 63 4.18 6.95 15.73
CA PHE A 63 3.94 5.98 14.67
C PHE A 63 5.16 5.84 13.75
N ALA A 64 5.52 4.60 13.43
CA ALA A 64 6.56 4.31 12.47
C ALA A 64 5.90 4.06 11.10
N GLY A 65 6.53 4.53 10.02
CA GLY A 65 6.04 4.27 8.67
C GLY A 65 5.10 5.35 8.12
N ASN A 66 5.02 6.51 8.76
CA ASN A 66 4.24 7.65 8.25
C ASN A 66 4.79 8.11 6.91
N VAL A 67 3.93 8.22 5.91
CA VAL A 67 4.27 8.60 4.54
C VAL A 67 3.37 9.73 4.03
N SER A 68 3.87 10.52 3.08
CA SER A 68 3.00 11.44 2.34
C SER A 68 2.00 10.65 1.49
N LEU A 69 0.83 11.20 1.20
CA LEU A 69 -0.18 10.58 0.34
C LEU A 69 0.43 10.13 -1.01
N PHE A 70 1.25 10.97 -1.64
CA PHE A 70 1.95 10.60 -2.88
C PHE A 70 2.84 9.35 -2.69
N SER A 71 3.58 9.25 -1.60
CA SER A 71 4.43 8.09 -1.32
C SER A 71 3.59 6.85 -1.03
N HIS A 72 2.46 7.01 -0.35
CA HIS A 72 1.49 5.95 -0.10
C HIS A 72 0.97 5.36 -1.41
N ASP A 73 0.51 6.19 -2.34
CA ASP A 73 0.04 5.76 -3.66
C ASP A 73 1.16 5.02 -4.44
N CYS A 74 2.40 5.50 -4.35
CA CYS A 74 3.54 4.80 -4.94
C CYS A 74 3.72 3.39 -4.37
N ILE A 75 3.48 3.21 -3.08
CA ILE A 75 3.63 1.91 -2.42
C ILE A 75 2.51 0.97 -2.87
N HIS A 76 1.25 1.43 -2.97
CA HIS A 76 0.15 0.65 -3.55
C HIS A 76 0.54 0.08 -4.92
N VAL A 77 1.03 0.92 -5.82
CA VAL A 77 1.46 0.52 -7.16
C VAL A 77 2.61 -0.50 -7.11
N LEU A 78 3.60 -0.29 -6.25
CA LEU A 78 4.75 -1.20 -6.15
C LEU A 78 4.37 -2.58 -5.59
N LEU A 79 3.43 -2.61 -4.67
CA LEU A 79 2.97 -3.84 -4.07
C LEU A 79 1.89 -4.54 -4.90
N GLY A 80 1.28 -3.85 -5.87
CA GLY A 80 0.17 -4.41 -6.65
C GLY A 80 -1.10 -4.54 -5.81
N ARG A 81 -1.38 -3.54 -4.99
CA ARG A 81 -2.55 -3.46 -4.14
C ARG A 81 -3.52 -2.39 -4.63
N GLY A 82 -4.81 -2.63 -4.44
CA GLY A 82 -5.87 -1.65 -4.65
C GLY A 82 -6.06 -0.72 -3.47
N LEU A 83 -7.30 -0.22 -3.29
CA LEU A 83 -7.65 0.82 -2.31
C LEU A 83 -8.69 0.35 -1.26
N LEU A 84 -8.98 -0.96 -1.19
CA LEU A 84 -9.90 -1.51 -0.20
C LEU A 84 -9.20 -1.77 1.15
N THR A 85 -9.95 -2.05 2.19
CA THR A 85 -9.46 -2.09 3.57
C THR A 85 -8.30 -3.09 3.79
N LYS A 86 -8.35 -4.27 3.15
CA LYS A 86 -7.24 -5.23 3.22
C LYS A 86 -6.02 -4.78 2.41
N ASP A 87 -6.25 -4.05 1.30
CA ASP A 87 -5.16 -3.45 0.52
C ASP A 87 -4.42 -2.43 1.38
N GLU A 88 -5.16 -1.54 2.05
CA GLU A 88 -4.62 -0.57 3.00
C GLU A 88 -3.85 -1.24 4.14
N ALA A 89 -4.44 -2.28 4.75
CA ALA A 89 -3.79 -3.03 5.81
C ALA A 89 -2.44 -3.62 5.36
N PHE A 90 -2.37 -4.13 4.12
CA PHE A 90 -1.13 -4.64 3.55
C PHE A 90 -0.11 -3.53 3.30
N VAL A 91 -0.51 -2.43 2.68
CA VAL A 91 0.37 -1.30 2.34
C VAL A 91 0.96 -0.67 3.59
N ILE A 92 0.13 -0.41 4.60
CA ILE A 92 0.58 0.16 5.87
C ILE A 92 1.49 -0.83 6.61
N GLY A 93 1.09 -2.10 6.70
CA GLY A 93 1.90 -3.15 7.32
C GLY A 93 3.27 -3.28 6.68
N PHE A 94 3.33 -3.32 5.34
CA PHE A 94 4.58 -3.40 4.60
C PHE A 94 5.48 -2.17 4.81
N THR A 95 4.87 -0.98 4.76
CA THR A 95 5.59 0.28 4.99
C THR A 95 6.19 0.31 6.40
N MET A 96 5.40 -0.02 7.42
CA MET A 96 5.86 -0.10 8.79
C MET A 96 6.95 -1.17 8.95
N GLY A 97 6.81 -2.33 8.30
CA GLY A 97 7.81 -3.40 8.30
C GLY A 97 9.15 -2.98 7.68
N SER A 98 9.12 -2.09 6.67
CA SER A 98 10.32 -1.58 6.03
C SER A 98 11.16 -0.66 6.94
N THR A 99 10.58 -0.15 8.01
CA THR A 99 11.29 0.72 8.95
C THR A 99 12.20 -0.10 9.86
N LYS A 100 13.48 0.26 9.95
CA LYS A 100 14.44 -0.44 10.80
C LYS A 100 14.19 -0.28 12.30
N LYS A 101 13.31 0.66 12.69
CA LYS A 101 12.99 1.02 14.07
C LYS A 101 11.58 0.64 14.48
N MET A 102 11.08 -0.49 13.96
CA MET A 102 9.76 -0.98 14.33
C MET A 102 9.81 -1.67 15.69
N PHE A 103 9.42 -0.96 16.73
CA PHE A 103 9.23 -1.52 18.07
C PHE A 103 7.85 -2.15 18.20
N ARG A 104 7.77 -3.25 18.95
CA ARG A 104 6.54 -4.00 19.17
C ARG A 104 5.39 -3.14 19.72
N TRP A 105 5.68 -2.19 20.60
CA TRP A 105 4.67 -1.30 21.16
C TRP A 105 4.04 -0.38 20.11
N ARG A 106 4.82 0.10 19.11
CA ARG A 106 4.32 0.95 18.01
C ARG A 106 3.33 0.20 17.15
N LYS A 107 3.63 -1.07 16.83
CA LYS A 107 2.69 -1.94 16.12
C LYS A 107 1.38 -2.09 16.90
N ASN A 108 1.47 -2.37 18.19
CA ASN A 108 0.30 -2.56 19.04
C ASN A 108 -0.53 -1.27 19.15
N LEU A 109 0.13 -0.12 19.28
CA LEU A 109 -0.54 1.18 19.30
C LEU A 109 -1.27 1.45 17.98
N PHE A 110 -0.61 1.22 16.83
CA PHE A 110 -1.26 1.36 15.52
C PHE A 110 -2.48 0.46 15.42
N MET A 111 -2.34 -0.82 15.76
CA MET A 111 -3.45 -1.78 15.69
C MET A 111 -4.61 -1.40 16.62
N PHE A 112 -4.33 -0.82 17.78
CA PHE A 112 -5.36 -0.28 18.66
C PHE A 112 -6.09 0.90 17.99
N CYS A 113 -5.37 1.85 17.42
CA CYS A 113 -5.97 2.97 16.71
C CYS A 113 -6.82 2.52 15.51
N ALA A 114 -6.29 1.61 14.68
CA ALA A 114 -6.99 1.10 13.51
C ALA A 114 -8.27 0.33 13.86
N LYS A 115 -8.27 -0.37 14.99
CA LYS A 115 -9.43 -1.15 15.45
C LYS A 115 -10.51 -0.30 16.11
N TYR A 116 -10.14 0.68 16.94
CA TYR A 116 -11.08 1.35 17.83
C TYR A 116 -11.31 2.83 17.52
N LEU A 117 -10.35 3.50 16.91
CA LEU A 117 -10.40 4.95 16.70
C LEU A 117 -10.68 5.34 15.23
N TYR A 118 -10.44 4.45 14.28
CA TYR A 118 -10.73 4.74 12.88
C TYR A 118 -12.25 4.75 12.64
N PRO A 119 -12.75 5.56 11.69
CA PRO A 119 -14.11 5.49 11.21
C PRO A 119 -14.45 4.06 10.75
N GLU A 120 -15.71 3.67 10.85
CA GLU A 120 -16.17 2.31 10.64
C GLU A 120 -15.71 1.70 9.30
N CYS A 121 -15.79 2.48 8.23
CA CYS A 121 -15.36 2.06 6.89
C CYS A 121 -13.84 1.82 6.74
N TYR A 122 -13.03 2.30 7.70
CA TYR A 122 -11.56 2.14 7.71
C TYR A 122 -11.07 1.26 8.86
N ARG A 123 -11.97 0.68 9.66
CA ARG A 123 -11.58 -0.15 10.82
C ARG A 123 -10.99 -1.48 10.39
N PHE A 124 -9.94 -1.87 11.10
CA PHE A 124 -9.33 -3.18 10.93
C PHE A 124 -10.01 -4.22 11.82
N GLY A 125 -10.59 -5.24 11.18
CA GLY A 125 -11.03 -6.47 11.81
C GLY A 125 -9.89 -7.49 11.95
N GLU A 126 -10.25 -8.74 12.24
CA GLU A 126 -9.28 -9.83 12.39
C GLU A 126 -8.62 -10.20 11.04
N GLU A 127 -9.33 -10.07 9.92
CA GLU A 127 -8.81 -10.33 8.59
C GLU A 127 -7.74 -9.31 8.19
N GLU A 128 -8.03 -8.00 8.35
CA GLU A 128 -7.08 -6.92 8.10
C GLU A 128 -5.87 -7.03 9.03
N ARG A 129 -6.06 -7.45 10.28
CA ARG A 129 -4.98 -7.69 11.23
C ARG A 129 -4.05 -8.81 10.75
N LEU A 130 -4.59 -9.89 10.20
CA LEU A 130 -3.78 -10.97 9.63
C LEU A 130 -2.99 -10.48 8.43
N VAL A 131 -3.66 -9.80 7.48
CA VAL A 131 -3.05 -9.21 6.28
C VAL A 131 -1.93 -8.23 6.65
N PHE A 132 -2.19 -7.34 7.61
CA PHE A 132 -1.20 -6.40 8.13
C PHE A 132 0.04 -7.12 8.71
N ASN A 133 -0.13 -8.18 9.49
CA ASN A 133 1.01 -8.90 10.07
C ASN A 133 1.84 -9.62 9.01
N ILE A 134 1.21 -10.21 7.99
CA ILE A 134 1.91 -10.81 6.84
C ILE A 134 2.73 -9.73 6.12
N ALA A 135 2.12 -8.58 5.85
CA ALA A 135 2.76 -7.47 5.19
C ALA A 135 3.93 -6.89 6.01
N LEU A 136 3.77 -6.78 7.33
CA LEU A 136 4.81 -6.33 8.24
C LEU A 136 6.07 -7.22 8.13
N GLU A 137 5.90 -8.54 8.12
CA GLU A 137 7.02 -9.47 7.93
C GLU A 137 7.62 -9.39 6.52
N ALA A 138 6.78 -9.20 5.49
CA ALA A 138 7.26 -9.00 4.12
C ALA A 138 8.08 -7.70 3.99
N GLY A 139 7.62 -6.61 4.61
CA GLY A 139 8.28 -5.31 4.58
C GLY A 139 9.69 -5.31 5.18
N LYS A 140 9.96 -6.15 6.18
CA LYS A 140 11.30 -6.29 6.78
C LYS A 140 12.38 -6.68 5.78
N ARG A 141 12.00 -7.27 4.65
CA ARG A 141 12.92 -7.67 3.57
C ARG A 141 13.29 -6.49 2.65
N CYS A 142 12.56 -5.40 2.72
CA CYS A 142 12.83 -4.21 1.92
C CYS A 142 14.22 -3.64 2.27
N SER A 143 14.97 -3.19 1.25
CA SER A 143 16.31 -2.65 1.45
C SER A 143 16.33 -1.22 1.99
N ALA A 144 15.19 -0.51 1.91
CA ALA A 144 15.05 0.88 2.31
C ALA A 144 13.84 1.06 3.22
N ASP A 145 13.92 2.04 4.10
CA ASP A 145 12.80 2.56 4.86
C ASP A 145 11.89 3.35 3.91
N LEU A 146 10.72 2.76 3.55
CA LEU A 146 9.81 3.36 2.58
C LEU A 146 9.20 4.66 3.08
N SER A 147 9.13 4.86 4.40
CA SER A 147 8.62 6.12 4.97
C SER A 147 9.54 7.31 4.68
N LYS A 148 10.81 7.04 4.40
CA LYS A 148 11.85 8.04 4.12
C LYS A 148 12.31 8.03 2.67
N PHE A 149 11.77 7.13 1.85
CA PHE A 149 12.19 6.97 0.48
C PHE A 149 11.62 8.09 -0.40
N ASP A 150 12.47 8.81 -1.12
CA ASP A 150 12.06 9.90 -1.99
C ASP A 150 11.57 9.37 -3.35
N PHE A 151 10.33 8.93 -3.42
CA PHE A 151 9.70 8.42 -4.64
C PHE A 151 9.68 9.43 -5.79
N LYS A 152 9.73 10.74 -5.50
CA LYS A 152 9.72 11.79 -6.54
C LYS A 152 10.93 11.67 -7.48
N LYS A 153 12.08 11.26 -6.95
CA LYS A 153 13.30 11.03 -7.76
C LYS A 153 13.20 9.82 -8.70
N TYR A 154 12.25 8.92 -8.45
CA TYR A 154 12.15 7.65 -9.16
C TYR A 154 10.89 7.53 -10.03
N LYS A 155 10.19 8.65 -10.30
CA LYS A 155 8.96 8.65 -11.10
C LYS A 155 9.11 8.00 -12.48
N ASN A 156 10.27 8.19 -13.10
CA ASN A 156 10.56 7.68 -14.44
C ASN A 156 11.18 6.28 -14.44
N TYR A 157 11.39 5.68 -13.27
CA TYR A 157 11.87 4.30 -13.19
C TYR A 157 10.75 3.33 -13.52
N SER A 158 11.10 2.21 -14.17
CA SER A 158 10.17 1.11 -14.35
C SER A 158 9.79 0.48 -13.00
N LEU A 159 8.59 -0.05 -12.88
CA LEU A 159 8.14 -0.69 -11.65
C LEU A 159 9.08 -1.83 -11.24
N ASP A 160 9.51 -2.68 -12.19
CA ASP A 160 10.41 -3.78 -11.89
C ASP A 160 11.81 -3.29 -11.49
N GLY A 161 12.32 -2.22 -12.13
CA GLY A 161 13.58 -1.59 -11.74
C GLY A 161 13.53 -1.03 -10.32
N LEU A 162 12.41 -0.40 -9.96
CA LEU A 162 12.23 0.15 -8.63
C LEU A 162 12.02 -0.95 -7.57
N ARG A 163 11.26 -2.00 -7.89
CA ARG A 163 11.12 -3.18 -7.02
C ARG A 163 12.46 -3.85 -6.76
N SER A 164 13.28 -4.05 -7.81
CA SER A 164 14.63 -4.61 -7.67
C SER A 164 15.52 -3.74 -6.78
N LYS A 165 15.51 -2.42 -6.98
CA LYS A 165 16.26 -1.47 -6.15
C LYS A 165 15.88 -1.54 -4.69
N LEU A 166 14.60 -1.67 -4.40
CA LEU A 166 14.04 -1.73 -3.04
C LEU A 166 14.07 -3.15 -2.45
N LYS A 167 14.52 -4.14 -3.21
CA LYS A 167 14.45 -5.57 -2.86
C LYS A 167 13.03 -6.04 -2.52
N ILE A 168 12.05 -5.51 -3.25
CA ILE A 168 10.67 -6.00 -3.19
C ILE A 168 10.58 -7.25 -4.06
N ASP A 169 10.58 -8.41 -3.43
CA ASP A 169 10.55 -9.70 -4.10
C ASP A 169 9.11 -10.06 -4.51
N LYS A 170 8.85 -9.99 -5.83
CA LYS A 170 7.54 -10.33 -6.40
C LYS A 170 7.12 -11.78 -6.16
N ASN A 171 8.08 -12.72 -6.15
CA ASN A 171 7.76 -14.13 -5.93
C ASN A 171 7.35 -14.35 -4.47
N PHE A 172 8.04 -13.70 -3.54
CA PHE A 172 7.65 -13.75 -2.14
C PHE A 172 6.27 -13.12 -1.92
N LEU A 173 6.00 -11.95 -2.52
CA LEU A 173 4.68 -11.31 -2.47
C LEU A 173 3.60 -12.20 -3.06
N ARG A 174 3.89 -12.89 -4.18
CA ARG A 174 2.94 -13.86 -4.75
C ARG A 174 2.53 -14.93 -3.74
N HIS A 175 3.48 -15.52 -3.02
CA HIS A 175 3.15 -16.52 -1.99
C HIS A 175 2.29 -15.92 -0.86
N CYS A 176 2.58 -14.68 -0.44
CA CYS A 176 1.74 -13.98 0.52
C CYS A 176 0.30 -13.83 0.01
N TYR A 177 0.15 -13.45 -1.28
CA TYR A 177 -1.16 -13.24 -1.90
C TYR A 177 -1.92 -14.55 -2.15
N GLU A 178 -1.24 -15.61 -2.56
CA GLU A 178 -1.83 -16.95 -2.66
C GLU A 178 -2.34 -17.45 -1.30
N PHE A 179 -1.58 -17.18 -0.23
CA PHE A 179 -2.01 -17.49 1.12
C PHE A 179 -3.24 -16.67 1.52
N GLU A 180 -3.22 -15.36 1.29
CA GLU A 180 -4.34 -14.46 1.58
C GLU A 180 -5.61 -14.89 0.84
N LYS A 181 -5.51 -15.22 -0.47
CA LYS A 181 -6.64 -15.75 -1.26
C LYS A 181 -7.26 -17.00 -0.66
N LYS A 182 -6.44 -17.91 -0.15
CA LYS A 182 -6.93 -19.15 0.51
C LYS A 182 -7.61 -18.85 1.84
N CYS A 183 -7.09 -17.90 2.60
CA CYS A 183 -7.68 -17.50 3.88
C CYS A 183 -9.02 -16.79 3.70
N PHE A 184 -9.16 -15.98 2.63
CA PHE A 184 -10.30 -15.10 2.41
C PHE A 184 -10.97 -15.33 1.03
N PRO A 185 -11.58 -16.50 0.80
CA PRO A 185 -12.13 -16.87 -0.51
C PRO A 185 -13.29 -16.00 -0.97
N LYS A 186 -13.93 -15.25 -0.06
CA LYS A 186 -15.05 -14.35 -0.35
C LYS A 186 -14.65 -12.88 -0.45
N SER A 187 -13.39 -12.53 -0.17
CA SER A 187 -12.90 -11.15 -0.21
C SER A 187 -12.56 -10.74 -1.64
N VAL A 188 -13.23 -9.70 -2.15
CA VAL A 188 -12.99 -9.16 -3.49
C VAL A 188 -11.53 -8.70 -3.64
N GLU A 189 -11.03 -7.93 -2.68
CA GLU A 189 -9.66 -7.41 -2.70
C GLU A 189 -8.61 -8.53 -2.65
N SER A 190 -8.86 -9.60 -1.90
CA SER A 190 -7.92 -10.73 -1.84
C SER A 190 -7.95 -11.57 -3.13
N GLN A 191 -9.12 -11.76 -3.73
CA GLN A 191 -9.26 -12.62 -4.92
C GLN A 191 -8.69 -12.00 -6.21
N ARG A 192 -8.54 -10.68 -6.31
CA ARG A 192 -8.01 -9.98 -7.50
C ARG A 192 -6.48 -9.83 -7.55
N LEU A 193 -5.74 -10.21 -6.49
CA LEU A 193 -4.32 -9.91 -6.33
C LEU A 193 -3.39 -10.57 -7.36
N ILE A 194 -3.72 -11.73 -7.88
CA ILE A 194 -2.95 -12.53 -8.85
C ILE A 194 -3.89 -13.35 -9.71
#